data_6041db77dfbbf69d6411863be2ae61fd
#
_entry.id   6041db77dfbbf69d6411863be2ae61fd
#
_cell.length_a   1.000
_cell.length_b   1.000
_cell.length_c   1.000
_cell.angle_alpha   90.00
_cell.angle_beta   90.00
_cell.angle_gamma   90.00
#
_symmetry.space_group_name_H-M   'P 1'
#
loop_
_entity.id
_entity.type
_entity.pdbx_description
1 polymer ?
#
loop_
_entity_poly.entity_id
_entity_poly.type
_entity_poly.pdbx_seq_one_letter_code
_entity_poly.pdbx_strand_id
1 'polypeptide(L)'
;MNIFLHGLALTNYRGIGPIRQEAQEFTTINLFVGPNNSGKSAFLAFIAEQLDCFSHQALGSSIGRTPKKMLKQNDPHLGHSQESVLFDLYLPKKKIHEVIRQEAKKNSNEYLASPENIRLFTDNLADGSFVWIQYGAHPRRFVAAGKITNNQKYTAPEIINATRAIWQIFRPSYTGGTFDQNWLPESIAQVLQSECLSLPRSVYIPAIRQIGAKGEQYEDTSGKGLIDKLAEIQNPGHLERHKQVDFDQINNFLRSVTGDPSATLEIPHDREHILVHMNDRLLPLSSLGTGIHEIIMLAAFCTLAKNQIVCIEEPEIHLHPTLQRKLMQYLAAKTTNQYFIATHSAVLIDTPGAATFHVSLVDGQTTVRPASTPSERYRICSDLGYRASDIVQANSIIWVEGPSDRIYLRKV
;
A
#
# COMPACT_ATOMS: atom_id res chain seq x y z
N MET A 1 6.40 13.10 -2.91
CA MET A 1 5.75 11.79 -3.02
C MET A 1 4.71 11.70 -1.92
N ASN A 2 3.52 11.23 -2.24
CA ASN A 2 2.42 11.19 -1.27
C ASN A 2 2.41 9.83 -0.57
N ILE A 3 2.35 9.84 0.76
CA ILE A 3 2.06 8.66 1.57
C ILE A 3 0.58 8.73 1.90
N PHE A 4 -0.21 7.80 1.38
CA PHE A 4 -1.65 7.74 1.56
C PHE A 4 -2.03 6.92 2.80
N LEU A 5 -1.40 5.76 2.96
CA LEU A 5 -1.56 4.86 4.10
C LEU A 5 -0.27 4.89 4.93
N HIS A 6 -0.37 5.15 6.22
CA HIS A 6 0.80 5.27 7.11
C HIS A 6 1.10 4.00 7.91
N GLY A 7 0.12 3.13 8.07
CA GLY A 7 0.25 1.83 8.72
C GLY A 7 -1.10 1.13 8.81
N LEU A 8 -1.03 -0.17 8.93
CA LEU A 8 -2.17 -1.08 8.99
C LEU A 8 -1.89 -2.18 9.99
N ALA A 9 -2.86 -2.50 10.84
CA ALA A 9 -2.84 -3.74 11.61
C ALA A 9 -4.06 -4.58 11.29
N LEU A 10 -3.89 -5.90 11.35
CA LEU A 10 -4.94 -6.88 11.04
C LEU A 10 -5.06 -7.91 12.16
N THR A 11 -6.29 -8.37 12.40
CA THR A 11 -6.63 -9.44 13.34
C THR A 11 -7.75 -10.30 12.74
N ASN A 12 -7.66 -11.60 12.88
CA ASN A 12 -8.64 -12.58 12.40
C ASN A 12 -8.92 -12.53 10.88
N TYR A 13 -7.89 -12.24 10.08
CA TYR A 13 -8.02 -12.16 8.63
C TYR A 13 -7.14 -13.19 7.90
N ARG A 14 -7.76 -14.15 7.21
CA ARG A 14 -7.09 -15.24 6.47
C ARG A 14 -6.06 -15.98 7.34
N GLY A 15 -4.77 -15.95 6.99
CA GLY A 15 -3.68 -16.55 7.77
C GLY A 15 -3.33 -15.81 9.06
N ILE A 16 -3.84 -14.60 9.25
CA ILE A 16 -3.61 -13.80 10.45
C ILE A 16 -4.62 -14.20 11.53
N GLY A 17 -4.11 -14.76 12.63
CA GLY A 17 -4.92 -15.24 13.74
C GLY A 17 -5.42 -14.13 14.67
N PRO A 18 -5.84 -14.51 15.91
CA PRO A 18 -6.40 -13.57 16.89
C PRO A 18 -5.37 -12.59 17.47
N ILE A 19 -4.07 -12.85 17.29
CA ILE A 19 -3.02 -11.94 17.71
C ILE A 19 -2.87 -10.86 16.65
N ARG A 20 -3.08 -9.60 17.06
CA ARG A 20 -2.96 -8.43 16.21
C ARG A 20 -1.57 -8.36 15.57
N GLN A 21 -1.53 -8.25 14.24
CA GLN A 21 -0.30 -8.08 13.46
C GLN A 21 -0.27 -6.68 12.88
N GLU A 22 0.81 -5.94 13.15
CA GLU A 22 0.94 -4.53 12.76
C GLU A 22 2.13 -4.28 11.83
N ALA A 23 1.91 -3.42 10.86
CA ALA A 23 2.91 -2.83 10.00
C ALA A 23 2.70 -1.32 9.99
N GLN A 24 3.68 -0.56 10.43
CA GLN A 24 3.61 0.88 10.61
C GLN A 24 4.79 1.59 9.95
N GLU A 25 4.73 2.92 9.91
CA GLU A 25 5.76 3.76 9.28
C GLU A 25 5.95 3.43 7.80
N PHE A 26 4.83 3.24 7.10
CA PHE A 26 4.84 3.03 5.67
C PHE A 26 5.49 4.20 4.92
N THR A 27 6.26 3.85 3.91
CA THR A 27 6.92 4.79 3.00
C THR A 27 6.27 4.70 1.61
N THR A 28 6.92 5.28 0.62
CA THR A 28 6.47 5.17 -0.78
C THR A 28 6.54 3.74 -1.30
N ILE A 29 7.54 2.96 -0.86
CA ILE A 29 7.69 1.54 -1.20
C ILE A 29 7.72 0.73 0.09
N ASN A 30 6.83 -0.25 0.20
CA ASN A 30 6.68 -1.11 1.37
C ASN A 30 6.81 -2.57 0.94
N LEU A 31 7.80 -3.26 1.46
CA LEU A 31 8.13 -4.63 1.09
C LEU A 31 7.66 -5.60 2.18
N PHE A 32 6.80 -6.54 1.82
CA PHE A 32 6.41 -7.68 2.64
C PHE A 32 7.18 -8.89 2.16
N VAL A 33 8.21 -9.26 2.94
CA VAL A 33 9.20 -10.27 2.54
C VAL A 33 9.09 -11.50 3.41
N GLY A 34 9.10 -12.67 2.81
CA GLY A 34 9.04 -13.94 3.52
C GLY A 34 8.87 -15.15 2.61
N PRO A 35 8.92 -16.36 3.14
CA PRO A 35 8.76 -17.58 2.36
C PRO A 35 7.36 -17.69 1.74
N ASN A 36 7.23 -18.61 0.77
CA ASN A 36 5.93 -18.91 0.19
C ASN A 36 4.95 -19.37 1.28
N ASN A 37 3.69 -19.03 1.10
CA ASN A 37 2.61 -19.35 2.04
C ASN A 37 2.72 -18.72 3.45
N SER A 38 3.60 -17.74 3.66
CA SER A 38 3.74 -17.04 4.94
C SER A 38 2.59 -16.04 5.25
N GLY A 39 1.74 -15.72 4.26
CA GLY A 39 0.62 -14.79 4.41
C GLY A 39 0.88 -13.38 3.86
N LYS A 40 1.95 -13.14 3.10
CA LYS A 40 2.23 -11.85 2.43
C LYS A 40 1.03 -11.32 1.65
N SER A 41 0.43 -12.17 0.82
CA SER A 41 -0.75 -11.83 0.01
C SER A 41 -1.97 -11.45 0.84
N ALA A 42 -2.07 -11.86 2.09
CA ALA A 42 -3.18 -11.49 2.96
C ALA A 42 -3.19 -9.97 3.23
N PHE A 43 -2.03 -9.38 3.57
CA PHE A 43 -1.92 -7.93 3.75
C PHE A 43 -2.24 -7.17 2.46
N LEU A 44 -1.66 -7.59 1.33
CA LEU A 44 -1.90 -6.93 0.04
C LEU A 44 -3.36 -7.03 -0.38
N ALA A 45 -3.97 -8.20 -0.24
CA ALA A 45 -5.38 -8.39 -0.56
C ALA A 45 -6.30 -7.54 0.33
N PHE A 46 -5.97 -7.39 1.62
CA PHE A 46 -6.73 -6.50 2.49
C PHE A 46 -6.65 -5.04 2.01
N ILE A 47 -5.45 -4.54 1.70
CA ILE A 47 -5.24 -3.18 1.19
C ILE A 47 -5.98 -2.98 -0.14
N ALA A 48 -5.84 -3.92 -1.08
CA ALA A 48 -6.39 -3.78 -2.42
C ALA A 48 -7.90 -4.00 -2.51
N GLU A 49 -8.45 -4.98 -1.77
CA GLU A 49 -9.85 -5.36 -1.91
C GLU A 49 -10.73 -4.74 -0.82
N GLN A 50 -10.23 -4.68 0.42
CA GLN A 50 -11.06 -4.28 1.55
C GLN A 50 -10.99 -2.78 1.80
N LEU A 51 -9.81 -2.16 1.85
CA LEU A 51 -9.70 -0.72 2.06
C LEU A 51 -10.35 0.08 0.93
N ASP A 52 -10.27 -0.38 -0.32
CA ASP A 52 -10.95 0.26 -1.45
C ASP A 52 -12.48 0.24 -1.28
N CYS A 53 -13.03 -0.87 -0.76
CA CYS A 53 -14.45 -0.96 -0.46
C CYS A 53 -14.90 0.05 0.60
N PHE A 54 -14.05 0.36 1.59
CA PHE A 54 -14.35 1.35 2.62
C PHE A 54 -14.33 2.77 2.08
N SER A 55 -13.35 3.09 1.23
CA SER A 55 -13.16 4.44 0.71
C SER A 55 -14.27 4.89 -0.24
N HIS A 56 -14.88 3.98 -1.00
CA HIS A 56 -15.83 4.31 -2.06
C HIS A 56 -17.30 4.06 -1.72
N GLN A 57 -17.63 3.32 -0.66
CA GLN A 57 -19.00 2.94 -0.34
C GLN A 57 -19.65 3.71 0.82
N ALA A 58 -18.89 4.42 1.62
CA ALA A 58 -19.42 5.22 2.71
C ALA A 58 -20.18 6.49 2.24
N LEU A 59 -20.12 6.84 0.97
CA LEU A 59 -20.77 8.03 0.38
C LEU A 59 -22.27 7.90 0.09
N GLY A 60 -22.85 6.71 0.21
CA GLY A 60 -24.27 6.48 -0.02
C GLY A 60 -25.08 6.51 1.26
N SER A 61 -25.53 7.69 1.70
CA SER A 61 -26.68 7.94 2.58
C SER A 61 -27.30 6.75 3.28
N SER A 62 -27.25 6.76 4.59
CA SER A 62 -27.86 5.89 5.60
C SER A 62 -26.95 4.79 6.11
N ILE A 63 -26.62 4.92 7.38
CA ILE A 63 -26.25 3.86 8.31
C ILE A 63 -27.12 2.64 8.02
N GLY A 64 -26.59 1.65 7.31
CA GLY A 64 -27.32 0.41 7.02
C GLY A 64 -27.19 -0.19 5.64
N ARG A 65 -26.52 0.42 4.66
CA ARG A 65 -26.28 -0.25 3.37
C ARG A 65 -24.96 -1.02 3.39
N THR A 66 -25.09 -2.33 3.24
CA THR A 66 -23.98 -3.28 3.09
C THR A 66 -23.07 -2.89 1.93
N PRO A 67 -21.73 -2.89 2.11
CA PRO A 67 -20.79 -2.74 1.03
C PRO A 67 -21.03 -3.75 -0.09
N LYS A 68 -20.86 -3.35 -1.35
CA LYS A 68 -21.04 -4.25 -2.52
C LYS A 68 -20.06 -5.44 -2.56
N LYS A 69 -18.93 -5.33 -1.90
CA LYS A 69 -17.98 -6.43 -1.67
C LYS A 69 -17.87 -6.65 -0.16
N MET A 70 -18.60 -7.58 0.37
CA MET A 70 -18.45 -8.06 1.74
C MET A 70 -17.20 -8.94 1.84
N LEU A 71 -16.67 -9.08 3.06
CA LEU A 71 -15.68 -10.14 3.35
C LEU A 71 -16.22 -11.46 2.78
N LYS A 72 -15.38 -12.17 2.02
CA LYS A 72 -15.69 -13.49 1.51
C LYS A 72 -15.81 -14.47 2.68
N GLN A 73 -16.53 -15.56 2.50
CA GLN A 73 -16.72 -16.57 3.54
C GLN A 73 -15.40 -17.12 4.11
N ASN A 74 -14.33 -17.10 3.31
CA ASN A 74 -12.99 -17.59 3.66
C ASN A 74 -12.03 -16.49 4.12
N ASP A 75 -12.48 -15.26 4.27
CA ASP A 75 -11.62 -14.15 4.74
C ASP A 75 -11.42 -14.17 6.27
N PRO A 76 -12.40 -14.56 7.12
CA PRO A 76 -12.12 -14.77 8.55
C PRO A 76 -11.15 -15.95 8.78
N HIS A 77 -10.32 -15.81 9.82
CA HIS A 77 -9.36 -16.86 10.18
C HIS A 77 -10.04 -18.18 10.54
N LEU A 78 -9.53 -19.28 10.01
CA LEU A 78 -10.04 -20.62 10.32
C LEU A 78 -9.90 -20.93 11.82
N GLY A 79 -10.98 -21.36 12.47
CA GLY A 79 -11.04 -21.54 13.92
C GLY A 79 -11.61 -20.35 14.70
N HIS A 80 -11.63 -19.16 14.10
CA HIS A 80 -12.21 -17.94 14.66
C HIS A 80 -13.23 -17.29 13.71
N SER A 81 -13.89 -18.10 12.87
CA SER A 81 -14.80 -17.64 11.81
C SER A 81 -16.04 -16.90 12.31
N GLN A 82 -16.36 -17.02 13.59
CA GLN A 82 -17.45 -16.28 14.25
C GLN A 82 -17.01 -14.93 14.82
N GLU A 83 -15.71 -14.69 14.92
CA GLU A 83 -15.15 -13.45 15.41
C GLU A 83 -15.04 -12.43 14.28
N SER A 84 -15.17 -11.16 14.63
CA SER A 84 -15.03 -10.09 13.66
C SER A 84 -13.58 -9.98 13.18
N VAL A 85 -13.40 -9.76 11.89
CA VAL A 85 -12.13 -9.26 11.37
C VAL A 85 -11.93 -7.84 11.88
N LEU A 86 -10.82 -7.59 12.55
CA LEU A 86 -10.47 -6.26 13.02
C LEU A 86 -9.29 -5.73 12.22
N PHE A 87 -9.33 -4.44 11.93
CA PHE A 87 -8.20 -3.74 11.36
C PHE A 87 -8.02 -2.38 12.04
N ASP A 88 -6.79 -1.92 12.12
CA ASP A 88 -6.46 -0.63 12.65
C ASP A 88 -5.72 0.18 11.59
N LEU A 89 -6.04 1.47 11.51
CA LEU A 89 -5.30 2.43 10.69
C LEU A 89 -4.37 3.25 11.58
N TYR A 90 -3.15 3.43 11.12
CA TYR A 90 -2.12 4.26 11.77
C TYR A 90 -2.14 5.65 11.14
N LEU A 91 -2.71 6.61 11.84
CA LEU A 91 -3.00 7.95 11.32
C LEU A 91 -2.13 9.02 11.98
N PRO A 92 -1.51 9.93 11.20
CA PRO A 92 -0.84 11.09 11.78
C PRO A 92 -1.83 12.00 12.50
N LYS A 93 -1.48 12.49 13.70
CA LYS A 93 -2.27 13.49 14.43
C LYS A 93 -2.70 14.66 13.55
N LYS A 94 -1.78 15.12 12.68
CA LYS A 94 -2.05 16.23 11.75
C LYS A 94 -3.27 15.99 10.88
N LYS A 95 -3.44 14.78 10.35
CA LYS A 95 -4.62 14.41 9.55
C LYS A 95 -5.90 14.45 10.38
N ILE A 96 -5.86 13.94 11.61
CA ILE A 96 -7.01 14.01 12.52
C ILE A 96 -7.40 15.47 12.80
N HIS A 97 -6.40 16.34 13.03
CA HIS A 97 -6.62 17.77 13.19
C HIS A 97 -7.28 18.42 11.96
N GLU A 98 -6.84 18.02 10.77
CA GLU A 98 -7.40 18.53 9.51
C GLU A 98 -8.87 18.11 9.35
N VAL A 99 -9.18 16.84 9.58
CA VAL A 99 -10.56 16.30 9.55
C VAL A 99 -11.47 17.06 10.51
N ILE A 100 -11.07 17.24 11.77
CA ILE A 100 -11.86 17.94 12.78
C ILE A 100 -12.12 19.40 12.35
N ARG A 101 -11.09 20.12 11.86
CA ARG A 101 -11.24 21.50 11.42
C ARG A 101 -12.14 21.63 10.18
N GLN A 102 -12.01 20.72 9.23
CA GLN A 102 -12.85 20.71 8.02
C GLN A 102 -14.33 20.50 8.39
N GLU A 103 -14.61 19.54 9.27
CA GLU A 103 -15.98 19.26 9.69
C GLU A 103 -16.55 20.39 10.56
N ALA A 104 -15.74 21.00 11.43
CA ALA A 104 -16.13 22.17 12.22
C ALA A 104 -16.53 23.36 11.31
N LYS A 105 -15.76 23.61 10.25
CA LYS A 105 -16.07 24.65 9.26
C LYS A 105 -17.36 24.35 8.51
N LYS A 106 -17.56 23.10 8.07
CA LYS A 106 -18.75 22.65 7.37
C LYS A 106 -20.03 22.83 8.21
N ASN A 107 -19.94 22.58 9.51
CA ASN A 107 -21.08 22.65 10.44
C ASN A 107 -21.17 24.00 11.17
N SER A 108 -20.36 25.00 10.82
CA SER A 108 -20.31 26.34 11.44
C SER A 108 -20.05 26.30 12.95
N ASN A 109 -19.26 25.32 13.42
CA ASN A 109 -18.94 25.07 14.82
C ASN A 109 -17.44 25.24 15.11
N GLU A 110 -16.79 26.18 14.42
CA GLU A 110 -15.32 26.36 14.49
C GLU A 110 -14.83 26.70 15.91
N TYR A 111 -15.67 27.32 16.75
CA TYR A 111 -15.33 27.61 18.13
C TYR A 111 -15.11 26.36 19.00
N LEU A 112 -15.72 25.23 18.65
CA LEU A 112 -15.50 23.94 19.32
C LEU A 112 -14.17 23.29 18.92
N ALA A 113 -13.68 23.61 17.74
CA ALA A 113 -12.41 23.11 17.19
C ALA A 113 -11.21 23.96 17.65
N SER A 114 -11.21 24.43 18.89
CA SER A 114 -10.07 25.17 19.42
C SER A 114 -8.78 24.31 19.35
N PRO A 115 -7.61 24.93 19.16
CA PRO A 115 -6.34 24.19 19.14
C PRO A 115 -6.13 23.33 20.39
N GLU A 116 -6.62 23.81 21.54
CA GLU A 116 -6.53 23.12 22.84
C GLU A 116 -7.44 21.88 22.88
N ASN A 117 -8.70 21.99 22.45
CA ASN A 117 -9.62 20.85 22.39
C ASN A 117 -9.11 19.77 21.45
N ILE A 118 -8.63 20.16 20.27
CA ILE A 118 -8.06 19.22 19.31
C ILE A 118 -6.83 18.53 19.89
N ARG A 119 -5.94 19.28 20.53
CA ARG A 119 -4.74 18.73 21.15
C ARG A 119 -5.09 17.76 22.28
N LEU A 120 -5.92 18.15 23.23
CA LEU A 120 -6.34 17.30 24.34
C LEU A 120 -6.99 16.01 23.87
N PHE A 121 -7.85 16.09 22.85
CA PHE A 121 -8.47 14.92 22.23
C PHE A 121 -7.43 13.99 21.61
N THR A 122 -6.52 14.52 20.77
CA THR A 122 -5.58 13.69 20.01
C THR A 122 -4.39 13.21 20.83
N ASP A 123 -3.85 14.01 21.76
CA ASP A 123 -2.71 13.61 22.60
C ASP A 123 -3.08 12.44 23.51
N ASN A 124 -4.34 12.37 23.89
CA ASN A 124 -4.85 11.30 24.70
C ASN A 124 -5.06 9.98 23.95
N LEU A 125 -5.19 10.06 22.61
CA LEU A 125 -5.33 8.90 21.72
C LEU A 125 -4.00 8.36 21.20
N ALA A 126 -2.94 9.16 21.31
CA ALA A 126 -1.74 8.96 20.51
C ALA A 126 -0.61 8.30 21.28
N ASP A 127 0.13 7.51 20.55
CA ASP A 127 1.50 7.16 20.87
C ASP A 127 2.44 8.01 19.98
N GLY A 128 3.08 9.02 20.59
CA GLY A 128 3.90 9.98 19.83
C GLY A 128 3.10 10.87 18.86
N SER A 129 3.46 10.86 17.58
CA SER A 129 2.86 11.69 16.53
C SER A 129 1.73 11.02 15.76
N PHE A 130 1.37 9.78 16.10
CA PHE A 130 0.40 8.97 15.41
C PHE A 130 -0.63 8.37 16.35
N VAL A 131 -1.74 7.96 15.80
CA VAL A 131 -2.86 7.32 16.51
C VAL A 131 -3.23 6.04 15.80
N TRP A 132 -3.36 4.94 16.54
CA TRP A 132 -3.98 3.72 16.07
C TRP A 132 -5.50 3.78 16.30
N ILE A 133 -6.27 3.65 15.24
CA ILE A 133 -7.73 3.63 15.31
C ILE A 133 -8.25 2.31 14.78
N GLN A 134 -8.95 1.55 15.63
CA GLN A 134 -9.46 0.22 15.31
C GLN A 134 -10.84 0.26 14.66
N TYR A 135 -11.04 -0.62 13.71
CA TYR A 135 -12.27 -0.85 12.99
C TYR A 135 -12.63 -2.34 12.98
N GLY A 136 -13.91 -2.65 13.10
CA GLY A 136 -14.41 -4.04 13.04
C GLY A 136 -15.17 -4.29 11.76
N ALA A 137 -14.82 -5.35 11.05
CA ALA A 137 -15.56 -5.86 9.91
C ALA A 137 -16.20 -7.19 10.25
N HIS A 138 -17.53 -7.23 10.27
CA HIS A 138 -18.30 -8.48 10.38
C HIS A 138 -18.83 -8.83 8.99
N PRO A 139 -18.95 -10.13 8.60
CA PRO A 139 -19.51 -10.53 7.31
C PRO A 139 -20.89 -9.96 6.99
N ARG A 140 -21.60 -9.48 8.00
CA ARG A 140 -22.96 -8.92 7.87
C ARG A 140 -23.13 -7.48 8.36
N ARG A 141 -22.12 -6.87 8.98
CA ARG A 141 -22.20 -5.50 9.51
C ARG A 141 -20.83 -4.87 9.65
N PHE A 142 -20.71 -3.62 9.22
CA PHE A 142 -19.65 -2.72 9.68
C PHE A 142 -20.00 -2.19 11.06
N VAL A 143 -19.13 -2.42 12.02
CA VAL A 143 -19.21 -1.78 13.33
C VAL A 143 -17.90 -1.01 13.48
N ALA A 144 -17.95 0.31 13.41
CA ALA A 144 -16.86 1.13 13.87
C ALA A 144 -16.68 0.87 15.37
N ALA A 145 -15.76 0.01 15.73
CA ALA A 145 -15.37 -0.16 17.11
C ALA A 145 -14.28 0.88 17.38
N GLY A 146 -14.68 2.08 17.76
CA GLY A 146 -13.76 3.09 18.26
C GLY A 146 -13.09 2.64 19.55
N LYS A 147 -12.30 1.57 19.49
CA LYS A 147 -11.43 1.15 20.58
C LYS A 147 -10.04 1.74 20.34
N ILE A 148 -9.61 2.51 21.29
CA ILE A 148 -8.23 2.91 21.43
C ILE A 148 -7.51 1.75 22.08
N THR A 149 -6.40 1.33 21.49
CA THR A 149 -5.60 0.20 21.98
C THR A 149 -4.79 0.56 23.24
N ASN A 150 -4.76 1.84 23.64
CA ASN A 150 -4.11 2.27 24.89
C ASN A 150 -5.07 2.30 26.06
N ASN A 151 -4.80 1.47 27.06
CA ASN A 151 -5.52 1.34 28.33
C ASN A 151 -5.31 2.54 29.29
N GLN A 152 -5.18 3.77 28.79
CA GLN A 152 -5.08 4.93 29.65
C GLN A 152 -6.47 5.35 30.18
N LYS A 153 -6.58 5.50 31.48
CA LYS A 153 -7.80 5.95 32.12
C LYS A 153 -8.03 7.43 31.81
N TYR A 154 -8.98 7.70 30.93
CA TYR A 154 -9.43 9.04 30.53
C TYR A 154 -10.29 9.64 31.63
N THR A 155 -9.68 10.10 32.72
CA THR A 155 -10.42 10.58 33.90
C THR A 155 -10.31 12.09 34.11
N ALA A 156 -9.47 12.81 33.36
CA ALA A 156 -9.31 14.24 33.50
C ALA A 156 -10.51 15.00 32.91
N PRO A 157 -11.16 15.90 33.68
CA PRO A 157 -12.32 16.66 33.20
C PRO A 157 -12.07 17.44 31.92
N GLU A 158 -10.86 17.96 31.74
CA GLU A 158 -10.45 18.72 30.53
C GLU A 158 -10.54 17.87 29.28
N ILE A 159 -10.12 16.59 29.34
CA ILE A 159 -10.15 15.63 28.23
C ILE A 159 -11.60 15.26 27.90
N ILE A 160 -12.41 15.03 28.92
CA ILE A 160 -13.84 14.72 28.75
C ILE A 160 -14.55 15.89 28.08
N ASN A 161 -14.29 17.12 28.49
CA ASN A 161 -14.87 18.32 27.89
C ASN A 161 -14.39 18.54 26.45
N ALA A 162 -13.10 18.39 26.21
CA ALA A 162 -12.54 18.47 24.87
C ALA A 162 -13.15 17.41 23.92
N THR A 163 -13.28 16.17 24.39
CA THR A 163 -13.90 15.08 23.60
C THR A 163 -15.37 15.37 23.30
N ARG A 164 -16.12 15.91 24.27
CA ARG A 164 -17.50 16.35 24.07
C ARG A 164 -17.61 17.47 23.04
N ALA A 165 -16.69 18.45 23.10
CA ALA A 165 -16.64 19.51 22.09
C ALA A 165 -16.37 18.97 20.67
N ILE A 166 -15.40 18.05 20.53
CA ILE A 166 -15.12 17.41 19.26
C ILE A 166 -16.31 16.59 18.77
N TRP A 167 -16.96 15.83 19.64
CA TRP A 167 -18.15 15.07 19.29
C TRP A 167 -19.29 15.97 18.78
N GLN A 168 -19.53 17.12 19.40
CA GLN A 168 -20.54 18.08 18.97
C GLN A 168 -20.26 18.68 17.57
N ILE A 169 -19.00 18.74 17.15
CA ILE A 169 -18.65 19.12 15.77
C ILE A 169 -19.26 18.13 14.78
N PHE A 170 -19.14 16.84 15.06
CA PHE A 170 -19.66 15.78 14.20
C PHE A 170 -21.17 15.53 14.36
N ARG A 171 -21.73 15.90 15.50
CA ARG A 171 -23.14 15.67 15.88
C ARG A 171 -23.81 16.95 16.43
N PRO A 172 -23.94 18.02 15.61
CA PRO A 172 -24.38 19.33 16.10
C PRO A 172 -25.80 19.34 16.68
N SER A 173 -26.66 18.41 16.25
CA SER A 173 -28.06 18.34 16.71
C SER A 173 -28.27 17.51 17.99
N TYR A 174 -27.19 16.89 18.53
CA TYR A 174 -27.26 16.03 19.69
C TYR A 174 -26.65 16.69 20.93
N THR A 175 -27.36 16.62 22.06
CA THR A 175 -26.93 17.23 23.32
C THR A 175 -26.69 16.24 24.46
N GLY A 176 -27.14 15.00 24.31
CA GLY A 176 -27.06 13.94 25.31
C GLY A 176 -25.82 13.04 25.14
N GLY A 177 -25.77 11.97 25.92
CA GLY A 177 -24.74 10.93 25.80
C GLY A 177 -23.67 11.01 26.90
N THR A 178 -22.81 9.99 26.91
CA THR A 178 -21.70 9.84 27.83
C THR A 178 -20.38 9.73 27.11
N PHE A 179 -19.28 9.97 27.80
CA PHE A 179 -17.93 9.90 27.23
C PHE A 179 -17.63 8.53 26.58
N ASP A 180 -17.87 7.43 27.33
CA ASP A 180 -17.49 6.09 26.90
C ASP A 180 -18.44 5.48 25.86
N GLN A 181 -19.74 5.83 25.92
CA GLN A 181 -20.74 5.21 25.05
C GLN A 181 -20.98 5.98 23.75
N ASN A 182 -20.80 7.31 23.76
CA ASN A 182 -21.18 8.16 22.65
C ASN A 182 -20.01 9.05 22.18
N TRP A 183 -19.51 9.94 23.04
CA TRP A 183 -18.66 11.03 22.58
C TRP A 183 -17.33 10.55 21.97
N LEU A 184 -16.63 9.67 22.68
CA LEU A 184 -15.34 9.16 22.21
C LEU A 184 -15.50 8.20 21.02
N PRO A 185 -16.30 7.11 21.10
CA PRO A 185 -16.39 6.14 20.00
C PRO A 185 -17.00 6.74 18.73
N GLU A 186 -18.00 7.65 18.84
CA GLU A 186 -18.58 8.29 17.67
C GLU A 186 -17.62 9.28 17.01
N SER A 187 -16.86 10.06 17.80
CA SER A 187 -15.84 10.96 17.25
C SER A 187 -14.76 10.20 16.50
N ILE A 188 -14.28 9.09 17.06
CA ILE A 188 -13.29 8.23 16.41
C ILE A 188 -13.87 7.62 15.12
N ALA A 189 -15.12 7.13 15.15
CA ALA A 189 -15.78 6.59 13.97
C ALA A 189 -15.91 7.62 12.84
N GLN A 190 -16.21 8.87 13.15
CA GLN A 190 -16.29 9.95 12.15
C GLN A 190 -14.92 10.30 11.56
N VAL A 191 -13.88 10.36 12.39
CA VAL A 191 -12.49 10.57 11.92
C VAL A 191 -12.07 9.44 10.97
N LEU A 192 -12.33 8.18 11.35
CA LEU A 192 -12.04 7.01 10.49
C LEU A 192 -12.77 7.08 9.17
N GLN A 193 -14.07 7.38 9.21
CA GLN A 193 -14.88 7.47 8.00
C GLN A 193 -14.35 8.52 7.05
N SER A 194 -13.98 9.69 7.58
CA SER A 194 -13.42 10.79 6.78
C SER A 194 -12.06 10.42 6.19
N GLU A 195 -11.20 9.72 6.94
CA GLU A 195 -9.88 9.31 6.48
C GLU A 195 -9.95 8.19 5.44
N CYS A 196 -10.78 7.17 5.65
CA CYS A 196 -11.00 6.12 4.65
C CYS A 196 -11.60 6.67 3.35
N LEU A 197 -12.43 7.71 3.41
CA LEU A 197 -12.96 8.39 2.23
C LEU A 197 -11.88 9.15 1.46
N SER A 198 -10.79 9.54 2.11
CA SER A 198 -9.68 10.26 1.49
C SER A 198 -8.63 9.35 0.86
N LEU A 199 -8.67 8.03 1.11
CA LEU A 199 -7.74 7.10 0.50
C LEU A 199 -7.99 6.99 -1.01
N PRO A 200 -6.94 7.00 -1.84
CA PRO A 200 -7.09 6.81 -3.28
C PRO A 200 -7.47 5.34 -3.56
N ARG A 201 -7.92 5.11 -4.79
CA ARG A 201 -8.19 3.74 -5.26
C ARG A 201 -6.96 2.87 -5.13
N SER A 202 -7.19 1.61 -4.81
CA SER A 202 -6.17 0.58 -4.78
C SER A 202 -6.16 -0.21 -6.08
N VAL A 203 -4.96 -0.47 -6.59
CA VAL A 203 -4.71 -1.30 -7.78
C VAL A 203 -3.97 -2.55 -7.33
N TYR A 204 -4.42 -3.71 -7.77
CA TYR A 204 -3.77 -4.98 -7.46
C TYR A 204 -3.18 -5.61 -8.71
N ILE A 205 -1.87 -5.84 -8.71
CA ILE A 205 -1.13 -6.47 -9.80
C ILE A 205 -0.72 -7.87 -9.36
N PRO A 206 -1.34 -8.93 -9.90
CA PRO A 206 -1.04 -10.31 -9.50
C PRO A 206 0.34 -10.78 -10.01
N ALA A 207 0.80 -11.92 -9.48
CA ALA A 207 2.05 -12.55 -9.90
C ALA A 207 2.02 -13.04 -11.35
N ILE A 208 0.87 -13.57 -11.78
CA ILE A 208 0.67 -14.03 -13.18
C ILE A 208 0.07 -12.89 -13.98
N ARG A 209 0.80 -12.45 -15.00
CA ARG A 209 0.44 -11.32 -15.87
C ARG A 209 0.47 -11.76 -17.33
N GLN A 210 -0.56 -11.40 -18.06
CA GLN A 210 -0.65 -11.68 -19.51
C GLN A 210 -1.23 -10.46 -20.22
N ILE A 211 -0.70 -10.14 -21.39
CA ILE A 211 -1.32 -9.12 -22.24
C ILE A 211 -2.63 -9.69 -22.76
N GLY A 212 -3.75 -9.04 -22.39
CA GLY A 212 -5.06 -9.40 -22.89
C GLY A 212 -5.26 -8.99 -24.35
N ALA A 213 -6.25 -9.61 -25.01
CA ALA A 213 -6.61 -9.30 -26.38
C ALA A 213 -7.22 -7.89 -26.49
N LYS A 214 -7.22 -7.34 -27.72
CA LYS A 214 -7.90 -6.09 -28.07
C LYS A 214 -9.37 -6.12 -27.66
N GLY A 215 -9.86 -5.01 -27.09
CA GLY A 215 -11.26 -4.83 -26.70
C GLY A 215 -11.63 -5.42 -25.34
N GLU A 216 -10.70 -6.01 -24.61
CA GLU A 216 -10.94 -6.37 -23.21
C GLU A 216 -10.94 -5.13 -22.32
N GLN A 217 -11.86 -5.08 -21.35
CA GLN A 217 -11.96 -3.92 -20.47
C GLN A 217 -10.73 -3.84 -19.55
N TYR A 218 -10.17 -2.63 -19.41
CA TYR A 218 -9.08 -2.32 -18.49
C TYR A 218 -9.63 -2.19 -17.05
N GLU A 219 -10.25 -3.25 -16.55
CA GLU A 219 -10.84 -3.27 -15.20
C GLU A 219 -9.98 -4.04 -14.21
N ASP A 220 -9.10 -4.91 -14.68
CA ASP A 220 -8.17 -5.64 -13.86
C ASP A 220 -6.72 -5.45 -14.36
N THR A 221 -5.78 -5.58 -13.44
CA THR A 221 -4.36 -5.40 -13.69
C THR A 221 -3.66 -6.71 -14.08
N SER A 222 -4.41 -7.70 -14.55
CA SER A 222 -3.87 -8.96 -15.09
C SER A 222 -3.20 -8.80 -16.45
N GLY A 223 -3.42 -7.66 -17.12
CA GLY A 223 -2.90 -7.34 -18.46
C GLY A 223 -3.99 -7.08 -19.49
N LYS A 224 -5.23 -7.36 -19.16
CA LYS A 224 -6.38 -7.11 -20.02
C LYS A 224 -6.54 -5.62 -20.29
N GLY A 225 -6.76 -5.26 -21.53
CA GLY A 225 -6.93 -3.88 -21.96
C GLY A 225 -5.67 -2.99 -21.90
N LEU A 226 -4.51 -3.51 -21.47
CA LEU A 226 -3.27 -2.74 -21.42
C LEU A 226 -2.86 -2.26 -22.80
N ILE A 227 -3.01 -3.09 -23.83
CA ILE A 227 -2.65 -2.74 -25.21
C ILE A 227 -3.49 -1.56 -25.73
N ASP A 228 -4.79 -1.54 -25.43
CA ASP A 228 -5.67 -0.45 -25.82
C ASP A 228 -5.30 0.85 -25.12
N LYS A 229 -4.92 0.76 -23.83
CA LYS A 229 -4.48 1.92 -23.07
C LYS A 229 -3.14 2.47 -23.53
N LEU A 230 -2.20 1.61 -23.89
CA LEU A 230 -0.93 2.00 -24.48
C LEU A 230 -1.13 2.66 -25.85
N ALA A 231 -2.02 2.13 -26.69
CA ALA A 231 -2.37 2.74 -27.97
C ALA A 231 -2.99 4.15 -27.80
N GLU A 232 -3.84 4.34 -26.78
CA GLU A 232 -4.43 5.65 -26.47
C GLU A 232 -3.36 6.67 -26.07
N ILE A 233 -2.40 6.30 -25.22
CA ILE A 233 -1.34 7.22 -24.79
C ILE A 233 -0.22 7.40 -25.81
N GLN A 234 -0.04 6.44 -26.74
CA GLN A 234 0.88 6.58 -27.89
C GLN A 234 0.37 7.66 -28.86
N ASN A 235 -0.92 7.65 -29.16
CA ASN A 235 -1.57 8.57 -30.10
C ASN A 235 -2.78 9.24 -29.42
N PRO A 236 -2.54 10.10 -28.42
CA PRO A 236 -3.64 10.73 -27.69
C PRO A 236 -4.39 11.71 -28.56
N GLY A 237 -5.69 11.87 -28.29
CA GLY A 237 -6.52 12.87 -28.93
C GLY A 237 -6.00 14.30 -28.68
N HIS A 238 -6.44 15.25 -29.51
CA HIS A 238 -5.97 16.64 -29.51
C HIS A 238 -6.00 17.30 -28.11
N LEU A 239 -7.02 17.02 -27.30
CA LEU A 239 -7.16 17.57 -25.93
C LEU A 239 -6.35 16.82 -24.87
N GLU A 240 -5.83 15.64 -25.19
CA GLU A 240 -5.17 14.74 -24.25
C GLU A 240 -3.68 14.54 -24.52
N ARG A 241 -3.06 15.43 -25.31
CA ARG A 241 -1.62 15.34 -25.68
C ARG A 241 -0.68 15.21 -24.48
N HIS A 242 -1.07 15.71 -23.32
CA HIS A 242 -0.29 15.54 -22.09
C HIS A 242 -0.10 14.09 -21.68
N LYS A 243 -0.96 13.15 -22.12
CA LYS A 243 -0.84 11.73 -21.86
C LYS A 243 0.34 11.08 -22.60
N GLN A 244 0.83 11.68 -23.67
CA GLN A 244 2.00 11.17 -24.42
C GLN A 244 3.26 11.12 -23.56
N VAL A 245 3.37 12.00 -22.56
CA VAL A 245 4.47 11.99 -21.60
C VAL A 245 4.58 10.63 -20.85
N ASP A 246 3.46 9.99 -20.59
CA ASP A 246 3.43 8.67 -19.94
C ASP A 246 4.01 7.59 -20.86
N PHE A 247 3.69 7.65 -22.16
CA PHE A 247 4.25 6.75 -23.16
C PHE A 247 5.77 6.94 -23.34
N ASP A 248 6.21 8.20 -23.38
CA ASP A 248 7.63 8.55 -23.45
C ASP A 248 8.38 8.08 -22.20
N GLN A 249 7.75 8.15 -21.04
CA GLN A 249 8.34 7.65 -19.78
C GLN A 249 8.54 6.13 -19.81
N ILE A 250 7.58 5.37 -20.34
CA ILE A 250 7.70 3.92 -20.52
C ILE A 250 8.82 3.60 -21.52
N ASN A 251 8.91 4.34 -22.64
CA ASN A 251 9.98 4.21 -23.61
C ASN A 251 11.37 4.49 -23.02
N ASN A 252 11.48 5.53 -22.20
CA ASN A 252 12.75 5.82 -21.50
C ASN A 252 13.15 4.69 -20.56
N PHE A 253 12.17 4.05 -19.91
CA PHE A 253 12.44 2.89 -19.08
C PHE A 253 12.86 1.68 -19.93
N LEU A 254 12.20 1.42 -21.06
CA LEU A 254 12.60 0.37 -22.00
C LEU A 254 14.07 0.54 -22.42
N ARG A 255 14.48 1.75 -22.83
CA ARG A 255 15.89 2.07 -23.16
C ARG A 255 16.86 1.76 -22.02
N SER A 256 16.46 2.15 -20.80
CA SER A 256 17.27 1.85 -19.60
C SER A 256 17.43 0.34 -19.36
N VAL A 257 16.39 -0.45 -19.61
CA VAL A 257 16.37 -1.90 -19.35
C VAL A 257 17.14 -2.66 -20.43
N THR A 258 16.92 -2.31 -21.69
CA THR A 258 17.57 -2.98 -22.84
C THR A 258 19.01 -2.54 -23.03
N GLY A 259 19.37 -1.32 -22.57
CA GLY A 259 20.67 -0.70 -22.83
C GLY A 259 20.78 -0.12 -24.26
N ASP A 260 19.69 -0.14 -25.03
CA ASP A 260 19.63 0.43 -26.38
C ASP A 260 18.93 1.80 -26.35
N PRO A 261 19.67 2.90 -26.64
CA PRO A 261 19.08 4.24 -26.66
C PRO A 261 18.00 4.43 -27.75
N SER A 262 18.00 3.59 -28.78
CA SER A 262 17.04 3.67 -29.88
C SER A 262 15.74 2.89 -29.60
N ALA A 263 15.72 2.10 -28.53
CA ALA A 263 14.57 1.24 -28.21
C ALA A 263 13.28 2.05 -27.99
N THR A 264 12.23 1.67 -28.71
CA THR A 264 10.90 2.30 -28.62
C THR A 264 9.80 1.27 -28.77
N LEU A 265 8.72 1.46 -28.00
CA LEU A 265 7.49 0.69 -28.15
C LEU A 265 6.68 1.23 -29.32
N GLU A 266 6.00 0.36 -30.01
CA GLU A 266 4.97 0.68 -31.00
C GLU A 266 3.76 -0.23 -30.79
N ILE A 267 2.59 0.37 -30.73
CA ILE A 267 1.33 -0.35 -30.76
C ILE A 267 0.71 -0.12 -32.14
N PRO A 268 0.69 -1.13 -33.00
CA PRO A 268 0.09 -1.03 -34.33
C PRO A 268 -1.40 -0.72 -34.27
N HIS A 269 -1.96 -0.27 -35.38
CA HIS A 269 -3.37 0.13 -35.44
C HIS A 269 -4.34 -1.03 -35.20
N ASP A 270 -3.93 -2.26 -35.56
CA ASP A 270 -4.69 -3.50 -35.29
C ASP A 270 -4.74 -3.84 -33.80
N ARG A 271 -3.76 -3.37 -33.01
CA ARG A 271 -3.61 -3.63 -31.56
C ARG A 271 -3.52 -5.11 -31.19
N GLU A 272 -2.96 -5.94 -32.10
CA GLU A 272 -2.78 -7.36 -31.81
C GLU A 272 -1.51 -7.64 -31.02
N HIS A 273 -0.49 -6.77 -31.15
CA HIS A 273 0.81 -6.94 -30.53
C HIS A 273 1.36 -5.62 -29.99
N ILE A 274 2.22 -5.72 -28.99
CA ILE A 274 3.13 -4.63 -28.62
C ILE A 274 4.46 -4.92 -29.30
N LEU A 275 4.88 -4.05 -30.20
CA LEU A 275 6.12 -4.15 -30.93
C LEU A 275 7.20 -3.30 -30.28
N VAL A 276 8.45 -3.70 -30.49
CA VAL A 276 9.64 -2.98 -30.03
C VAL A 276 10.59 -2.81 -31.20
N HIS A 277 10.89 -1.55 -31.52
CA HIS A 277 11.99 -1.19 -32.38
C HIS A 277 13.28 -1.23 -31.55
N MET A 278 14.27 -2.02 -31.94
CA MET A 278 15.54 -2.15 -31.25
C MET A 278 16.59 -2.74 -32.18
N ASN A 279 17.81 -2.17 -32.21
CA ASN A 279 18.92 -2.67 -33.05
C ASN A 279 18.52 -2.87 -34.52
N ASP A 280 17.83 -1.90 -35.11
CA ASP A 280 17.33 -1.92 -36.52
C ASP A 280 16.38 -3.10 -36.81
N ARG A 281 15.75 -3.66 -35.78
CA ARG A 281 14.77 -4.74 -35.90
C ARG A 281 13.45 -4.32 -35.25
N LEU A 282 12.39 -4.88 -35.82
CA LEU A 282 11.04 -4.78 -35.23
C LEU A 282 10.65 -6.15 -34.69
N LEU A 283 10.46 -6.25 -33.40
CA LEU A 283 10.18 -7.51 -32.71
C LEU A 283 8.95 -7.37 -31.81
N PRO A 284 8.10 -8.39 -31.70
CA PRO A 284 7.09 -8.43 -30.66
C PRO A 284 7.75 -8.35 -29.28
N LEU A 285 7.16 -7.61 -28.33
CA LEU A 285 7.68 -7.49 -26.97
C LEU A 285 7.87 -8.87 -26.31
N SER A 286 6.99 -9.82 -26.59
CA SER A 286 7.09 -11.20 -26.11
C SER A 286 8.35 -11.94 -26.59
N SER A 287 8.99 -11.49 -27.69
CA SER A 287 10.22 -12.08 -28.23
C SER A 287 11.50 -11.57 -27.58
N LEU A 288 11.43 -10.53 -26.74
CA LEU A 288 12.59 -9.96 -26.04
C LEU A 288 13.02 -10.76 -24.80
N GLY A 289 12.38 -11.88 -24.56
CA GLY A 289 12.56 -12.66 -23.33
C GLY A 289 11.59 -12.26 -22.23
N THR A 290 11.22 -13.24 -21.41
CA THR A 290 10.17 -13.10 -20.39
C THR A 290 10.44 -11.97 -19.39
N GLY A 291 11.71 -11.77 -18.98
CA GLY A 291 12.06 -10.73 -18.01
C GLY A 291 11.85 -9.31 -18.54
N ILE A 292 12.19 -9.03 -19.80
CA ILE A 292 11.96 -7.70 -20.40
C ILE A 292 10.46 -7.47 -20.62
N HIS A 293 9.74 -8.48 -21.06
CA HIS A 293 8.30 -8.44 -21.20
C HIS A 293 7.61 -8.07 -19.86
N GLU A 294 7.90 -8.81 -18.79
CA GLU A 294 7.32 -8.61 -17.48
C GLU A 294 7.63 -7.22 -16.89
N ILE A 295 8.89 -6.78 -16.99
CA ILE A 295 9.29 -5.49 -16.40
C ILE A 295 8.66 -4.30 -17.14
N ILE A 296 8.49 -4.38 -18.47
CA ILE A 296 7.82 -3.33 -19.24
C ILE A 296 6.32 -3.30 -18.94
N MET A 297 5.69 -4.45 -18.78
CA MET A 297 4.29 -4.52 -18.33
C MET A 297 4.10 -3.87 -16.97
N LEU A 298 4.93 -4.22 -15.98
CA LEU A 298 4.88 -3.62 -14.65
C LEU A 298 5.09 -2.10 -14.71
N ALA A 299 6.08 -1.64 -15.48
CA ALA A 299 6.32 -0.22 -15.66
C ALA A 299 5.11 0.50 -16.28
N ALA A 300 4.49 -0.11 -17.30
CA ALA A 300 3.30 0.45 -17.94
C ALA A 300 2.12 0.56 -16.95
N PHE A 301 1.80 -0.51 -16.21
CA PHE A 301 0.76 -0.47 -15.19
C PHE A 301 1.01 0.61 -14.13
N CYS A 302 2.22 0.64 -13.59
CA CYS A 302 2.58 1.59 -12.53
C CYS A 302 2.64 3.05 -13.01
N THR A 303 2.94 3.27 -14.31
CA THR A 303 2.93 4.61 -14.91
C THR A 303 1.51 5.11 -15.18
N LEU A 304 0.62 4.21 -15.61
CA LEU A 304 -0.78 4.52 -15.85
C LEU A 304 -1.58 4.74 -14.57
N ALA A 305 -1.20 4.07 -13.49
CA ALA A 305 -1.72 4.34 -12.15
C ALA A 305 -1.08 5.64 -11.63
N LYS A 306 -1.90 6.66 -11.36
CA LYS A 306 -1.42 7.96 -10.86
C LYS A 306 -2.05 8.28 -9.51
N ASN A 307 -1.21 8.61 -8.53
CA ASN A 307 -1.64 8.94 -7.16
C ASN A 307 -2.54 7.85 -6.55
N GLN A 308 -2.13 6.59 -6.69
CA GLN A 308 -2.88 5.43 -6.22
C GLN A 308 -2.05 4.58 -5.25
N ILE A 309 -2.75 3.73 -4.51
CA ILE A 309 -2.14 2.64 -3.76
C ILE A 309 -2.02 1.45 -4.73
N VAL A 310 -0.79 0.94 -4.92
CA VAL A 310 -0.52 -0.15 -5.86
C VAL A 310 0.06 -1.34 -5.10
N CYS A 311 -0.68 -2.44 -5.10
CA CYS A 311 -0.27 -3.71 -4.51
C CYS A 311 0.28 -4.62 -5.61
N ILE A 312 1.51 -5.10 -5.47
CA ILE A 312 2.18 -5.94 -6.48
C ILE A 312 2.59 -7.25 -5.83
N GLU A 313 2.20 -8.37 -6.44
CA GLU A 313 2.70 -9.69 -6.05
C GLU A 313 3.87 -10.12 -6.93
N GLU A 314 4.92 -10.60 -6.27
CA GLU A 314 6.08 -11.26 -6.87
C GLU A 314 6.61 -10.55 -8.12
N PRO A 315 6.99 -9.24 -8.03
CA PRO A 315 7.49 -8.51 -9.19
C PRO A 315 8.81 -9.08 -9.74
N GLU A 316 9.50 -9.88 -8.96
CA GLU A 316 10.78 -10.51 -9.33
C GLU A 316 10.67 -11.70 -10.27
N ILE A 317 9.47 -12.28 -10.48
CA ILE A 317 9.30 -13.45 -11.34
C ILE A 317 9.88 -13.16 -12.73
N HIS A 318 10.75 -14.06 -13.20
CA HIS A 318 11.50 -13.95 -14.45
C HIS A 318 12.48 -12.78 -14.55
N LEU A 319 12.66 -11.96 -13.49
CA LEU A 319 13.56 -10.82 -13.53
C LEU A 319 14.95 -11.14 -12.95
N HIS A 320 15.97 -10.90 -13.76
CA HIS A 320 17.36 -10.88 -13.28
C HIS A 320 17.53 -9.79 -12.18
N PRO A 321 18.38 -10.00 -11.16
CA PRO A 321 18.58 -9.03 -10.06
C PRO A 321 18.80 -7.59 -10.49
N THR A 322 19.51 -7.36 -11.60
CA THR A 322 19.71 -6.02 -12.15
C THR A 322 18.40 -5.37 -12.60
N LEU A 323 17.51 -6.15 -13.22
CA LEU A 323 16.19 -5.65 -13.66
C LEU A 323 15.29 -5.34 -12.47
N GLN A 324 15.33 -6.16 -11.42
CA GLN A 324 14.60 -5.90 -10.18
C GLN A 324 15.00 -4.55 -9.57
N ARG A 325 16.31 -4.26 -9.47
CA ARG A 325 16.80 -2.96 -8.98
C ARG A 325 16.36 -1.79 -9.86
N LYS A 326 16.45 -1.94 -11.19
CA LYS A 326 15.98 -0.92 -12.14
C LYS A 326 14.49 -0.64 -11.99
N LEU A 327 13.67 -1.68 -11.80
CA LEU A 327 12.24 -1.53 -11.55
C LEU A 327 11.99 -0.71 -10.28
N MET A 328 12.61 -1.06 -9.15
CA MET A 328 12.44 -0.32 -7.89
C MET A 328 12.86 1.14 -8.03
N GLN A 329 13.98 1.41 -8.70
CA GLN A 329 14.43 2.78 -8.97
C GLN A 329 13.44 3.55 -9.83
N TYR A 330 12.86 2.90 -10.84
CA TYR A 330 11.84 3.50 -11.68
C TYR A 330 10.58 3.84 -10.89
N LEU A 331 10.05 2.89 -10.12
CA LEU A 331 8.86 3.11 -9.29
C LEU A 331 9.07 4.26 -8.29
N ALA A 332 10.24 4.29 -7.63
CA ALA A 332 10.57 5.34 -6.67
C ALA A 332 10.74 6.73 -7.31
N ALA A 333 11.34 6.82 -8.51
CA ALA A 333 11.75 8.10 -9.08
C ALA A 333 10.79 8.68 -10.10
N LYS A 334 10.00 7.84 -10.78
CA LYS A 334 9.23 8.21 -11.97
C LYS A 334 7.71 8.08 -11.80
N THR A 335 7.22 7.56 -10.67
CA THR A 335 5.79 7.42 -10.42
C THR A 335 5.37 8.18 -9.15
N THR A 336 4.07 8.38 -8.97
CA THR A 336 3.50 9.13 -7.84
C THR A 336 2.69 8.26 -6.88
N ASN A 337 2.80 6.95 -7.03
CA ASN A 337 2.04 5.97 -6.27
C ASN A 337 2.70 5.60 -4.94
N GLN A 338 1.92 4.98 -4.06
CA GLN A 338 2.44 4.27 -2.90
C GLN A 338 2.33 2.77 -3.17
N TYR A 339 3.43 2.04 -2.97
CA TYR A 339 3.56 0.63 -3.32
C TYR A 339 3.58 -0.26 -2.10
N PHE A 340 2.85 -1.39 -2.20
CA PHE A 340 2.87 -2.51 -1.27
C PHE A 340 3.23 -3.77 -2.07
N ILE A 341 4.40 -4.34 -1.80
CA ILE A 341 4.99 -5.37 -2.64
C ILE A 341 5.20 -6.64 -1.81
N ALA A 342 4.55 -7.73 -2.19
CA ALA A 342 4.83 -9.06 -1.65
C ALA A 342 5.93 -9.71 -2.47
N THR A 343 7.02 -10.13 -1.83
CA THR A 343 8.19 -10.66 -2.51
C THR A 343 8.89 -11.73 -1.70
N HIS A 344 9.61 -12.62 -2.37
CA HIS A 344 10.58 -13.53 -1.77
C HIS A 344 12.03 -13.23 -2.21
N SER A 345 12.25 -12.09 -2.87
CA SER A 345 13.57 -11.69 -3.37
C SER A 345 14.39 -10.94 -2.32
N ALA A 346 15.54 -11.48 -1.96
CA ALA A 346 16.51 -10.79 -1.12
C ALA A 346 17.07 -9.52 -1.78
N VAL A 347 17.06 -9.46 -3.12
CA VAL A 347 17.57 -8.28 -3.86
C VAL A 347 16.75 -7.02 -3.61
N LEU A 348 15.44 -7.18 -3.38
CA LEU A 348 14.53 -6.06 -3.14
C LEU A 348 14.65 -5.50 -1.72
N ILE A 349 15.13 -6.27 -0.75
CA ILE A 349 15.29 -5.83 0.65
C ILE A 349 16.18 -4.59 0.77
N ASP A 350 17.16 -4.46 -0.12
CA ASP A 350 18.11 -3.34 -0.13
C ASP A 350 17.62 -2.13 -0.93
N THR A 351 16.33 -2.06 -1.26
CA THR A 351 15.76 -0.90 -1.95
C THR A 351 15.86 0.35 -1.06
N PRO A 352 16.56 1.40 -1.51
CA PRO A 352 16.73 2.61 -0.70
C PRO A 352 15.41 3.28 -0.37
N GLY A 353 15.19 3.63 0.90
CA GLY A 353 13.98 4.32 1.37
C GLY A 353 12.73 3.44 1.47
N ALA A 354 12.82 2.14 1.17
CA ALA A 354 11.72 1.21 1.37
C ALA A 354 11.58 0.81 2.84
N ALA A 355 10.34 0.71 3.32
CA ALA A 355 10.02 0.03 4.56
C ALA A 355 9.93 -1.48 4.29
N THR A 356 10.60 -2.28 5.11
CA THR A 356 10.65 -3.74 4.94
C THR A 356 10.00 -4.42 6.14
N PHE A 357 9.10 -5.37 5.86
CA PHE A 357 8.40 -6.16 6.86
C PHE A 357 8.67 -7.64 6.62
N HIS A 358 9.16 -8.32 7.63
CA HIS A 358 9.33 -9.75 7.63
C HIS A 358 8.01 -10.45 7.91
N VAL A 359 7.57 -11.29 6.99
CA VAL A 359 6.33 -12.07 7.10
C VAL A 359 6.69 -13.54 7.24
N SER A 360 6.35 -14.15 8.36
CA SER A 360 6.68 -15.54 8.67
C SER A 360 5.48 -16.26 9.29
N LEU A 361 5.53 -17.58 9.34
CA LEU A 361 4.57 -18.41 10.06
C LEU A 361 5.13 -18.78 11.44
N VAL A 362 4.36 -18.51 12.49
CA VAL A 362 4.64 -18.97 13.84
C VAL A 362 3.38 -19.69 14.32
N ASP A 363 3.54 -20.94 14.72
CA ASP A 363 2.42 -21.81 15.15
C ASP A 363 1.26 -21.86 14.14
N GLY A 364 1.58 -21.86 12.85
CA GLY A 364 0.60 -21.89 11.75
C GLY A 364 -0.10 -20.55 11.48
N GLN A 365 0.27 -19.48 12.17
CA GLN A 365 -0.31 -18.16 12.00
C GLN A 365 0.69 -17.18 11.39
N THR A 366 0.20 -16.30 10.52
CA THR A 366 1.00 -15.23 9.92
C THR A 366 1.45 -14.24 10.99
N THR A 367 2.74 -13.97 11.05
CA THR A 367 3.33 -12.89 11.86
C THR A 367 4.03 -11.88 10.97
N VAL A 368 3.93 -10.60 11.33
CA VAL A 368 4.55 -9.49 10.61
C VAL A 368 5.41 -8.69 11.57
N ARG A 369 6.68 -8.46 11.19
CA ARG A 369 7.63 -7.69 12.00
C ARG A 369 8.38 -6.70 11.11
N PRO A 370 8.62 -5.46 11.55
CA PRO A 370 9.50 -4.55 10.82
C PRO A 370 10.92 -5.12 10.76
N ALA A 371 11.62 -4.84 9.66
CA ALA A 371 13.00 -5.28 9.44
C ALA A 371 13.90 -4.07 9.12
N SER A 372 14.09 -3.23 10.11
CA SER A 372 14.85 -1.98 9.98
C SER A 372 16.36 -2.17 10.16
N THR A 373 16.77 -3.18 10.94
CA THR A 373 18.17 -3.43 11.26
C THR A 373 18.82 -4.47 10.33
N PRO A 374 20.15 -4.43 10.14
CA PRO A 374 20.86 -5.45 9.37
C PRO A 374 20.64 -6.87 9.88
N SER A 375 20.53 -7.07 11.20
CA SER A 375 20.28 -8.39 11.78
C SER A 375 18.89 -8.93 11.48
N GLU A 376 17.87 -8.07 11.41
CA GLU A 376 16.52 -8.45 11.01
C GLU A 376 16.47 -8.81 9.52
N ARG A 377 17.16 -8.04 8.65
CA ARG A 377 17.31 -8.36 7.23
C ARG A 377 18.03 -9.68 7.01
N TYR A 378 19.06 -9.96 7.79
CA TYR A 378 19.75 -11.25 7.76
C TYR A 378 18.81 -12.41 8.10
N ARG A 379 17.93 -12.25 9.10
CA ARG A 379 16.92 -13.29 9.43
C ARG A 379 15.99 -13.54 8.25
N ILE A 380 15.54 -12.50 7.55
CA ILE A 380 14.74 -12.67 6.33
C ILE A 380 15.51 -13.52 5.30
N CYS A 381 16.77 -13.19 5.03
CA CYS A 381 17.59 -13.96 4.09
C CYS A 381 17.72 -15.43 4.52
N SER A 382 17.90 -15.68 5.80
CA SER A 382 17.96 -17.04 6.36
C SER A 382 16.64 -17.80 6.19
N ASP A 383 15.50 -17.15 6.46
CA ASP A 383 14.17 -17.76 6.32
C ASP A 383 13.81 -18.01 4.85
N LEU A 384 14.32 -17.20 3.93
CA LEU A 384 14.22 -17.42 2.48
C LEU A 384 15.14 -18.53 1.96
N GLY A 385 15.97 -19.11 2.83
CA GLY A 385 16.90 -20.18 2.50
C GLY A 385 18.22 -19.71 1.89
N TYR A 386 18.50 -18.40 1.86
CA TYR A 386 19.79 -17.89 1.39
C TYR A 386 20.89 -18.25 2.39
N ARG A 387 21.95 -18.89 1.90
CA ARG A 387 23.17 -19.17 2.66
C ARG A 387 24.22 -18.10 2.40
N ALA A 388 25.18 -17.97 3.29
CA ALA A 388 26.30 -17.06 3.10
C ALA A 388 27.03 -17.30 1.76
N SER A 389 27.08 -18.54 1.28
CA SER A 389 27.62 -18.93 -0.02
C SER A 389 26.83 -18.35 -1.21
N ASP A 390 25.52 -18.14 -1.06
CA ASP A 390 24.65 -17.64 -2.14
C ASP A 390 24.77 -16.12 -2.26
N ILE A 391 25.14 -15.46 -1.17
CA ILE A 391 25.42 -14.01 -1.11
C ILE A 391 26.78 -13.71 -1.76
N VAL A 392 27.66 -14.68 -1.83
CA VAL A 392 29.02 -14.58 -2.40
C VAL A 392 29.01 -14.84 -3.91
N GLN A 393 28.06 -14.31 -4.66
CA GLN A 393 28.23 -14.13 -6.11
C GLN A 393 29.10 -12.90 -6.45
N ALA A 394 29.86 -12.40 -5.49
CA ALA A 394 30.85 -11.38 -5.71
C ALA A 394 32.10 -12.00 -6.33
N ASN A 395 32.64 -11.38 -7.38
CA ASN A 395 33.91 -11.79 -8.01
C ASN A 395 35.11 -11.69 -7.05
N SER A 396 34.94 -11.00 -5.92
CA SER A 396 35.93 -10.85 -4.85
C SER A 396 35.26 -10.42 -3.53
N ILE A 397 35.85 -10.86 -2.41
CA ILE A 397 35.41 -10.45 -1.06
C ILE A 397 36.60 -9.78 -0.39
N ILE A 398 36.38 -8.57 0.10
CA ILE A 398 37.34 -7.85 0.94
C ILE A 398 36.84 -7.93 2.37
N TRP A 399 37.55 -8.65 3.21
CA TRP A 399 37.32 -8.68 4.66
C TRP A 399 37.91 -7.41 5.28
N VAL A 400 37.16 -6.76 6.14
CA VAL A 400 37.53 -5.52 6.82
C VAL A 400 37.38 -5.69 8.32
N GLU A 401 38.26 -5.09 9.11
CA GLU A 401 38.28 -5.24 10.57
C GLU A 401 37.22 -4.37 11.26
N GLY A 402 36.78 -3.28 10.60
CA GLY A 402 35.86 -2.36 11.23
C GLY A 402 35.02 -1.49 10.28
N PRO A 403 34.06 -0.74 10.84
CA PRO A 403 33.19 0.13 10.07
C PRO A 403 33.92 1.25 9.30
N SER A 404 35.06 1.71 9.83
CA SER A 404 35.93 2.72 9.21
C SER A 404 36.46 2.27 7.86
N ASP A 405 36.87 1.01 7.76
CA ASP A 405 37.42 0.44 6.53
C ASP A 405 36.38 0.38 5.40
N ARG A 406 35.11 0.12 5.76
CA ARG A 406 33.99 0.16 4.82
C ARG A 406 33.77 1.56 4.24
N ILE A 407 34.02 2.62 5.05
CA ILE A 407 33.88 4.01 4.60
C ILE A 407 35.03 4.36 3.62
N TYR A 408 36.23 3.93 3.90
CA TYR A 408 37.38 4.14 3.01
C TYR A 408 37.22 3.40 1.69
N LEU A 409 36.84 2.12 1.71
CA LEU A 409 36.68 1.33 0.50
C LEU A 409 35.48 1.75 -0.38
N ARG A 410 34.53 2.48 0.16
CA ARG A 410 33.43 3.08 -0.63
C ARG A 410 33.85 4.32 -1.42
N LYS A 411 35.01 4.90 -1.11
CA LYS A 411 35.52 6.13 -1.77
C LYS A 411 36.60 5.84 -2.84
N VAL A 412 37.03 4.60 -2.92
CA VAL A 412 37.92 4.07 -3.96
C VAL A 412 37.14 3.38 -5.04
#